data_b1c1f438a5c425f133c32f1eb862210c
#
_entry.id   b1c1f438a5c425f133c32f1eb862210c
#
_cell.length_a   1.000
_cell.length_b   1.000
_cell.length_c   1.000
_cell.angle_alpha   90.00
_cell.angle_beta   90.00
_cell.angle_gamma   90.00
#
_symmetry.space_group_name_H-M   'P 1'
#
loop_
_entity.id
_entity.type
_entity.pdbx_description
1 polymer ?
#
loop_
_entity_poly.entity_id
_entity_poly.type
_entity_poly.pdbx_seq_one_letter_code
_entity_poly.pdbx_strand_id
1 'polypeptide(L)'
;MIETIKKYSEMCTDAIKITEKVDIPSYKFNKIIICGIGGSAISGDLLRDLLKNRISIPIDVCRDYHLPAYVDENTLTFCVSYSGDTEEPLSQFVDCIKRKSKIIGITSGGKLEEWCKRFNLPYVLIPSGYQPRSALPYLFFSMIVCLQKLGLINLQKEIDETIELLKKIKSDSVKKLANSMKDSTIVVYSSDEFSGVAKRVKTQINENSKMPAKYDVFPELDHNEIVGYQNEKLNKNSFVLILRGKDEPEEIKARMEITRDLIKDKVKGMEDIWAEGKSKLAKMMSLVFIGDVLSYELAVLNKVDSVEVEYLVIVKKKLKEKVNLVEKLEKELIR
;
A
#
# COMPACT_ATOMS: atom_id res chain seq x y z
N MET A 1 -15.23 -0.55 -9.41
CA MET A 1 -14.17 -1.17 -8.58
C MET A 1 -13.64 -2.47 -9.22
N ILE A 2 -14.45 -3.51 -9.37
CA ILE A 2 -13.96 -4.82 -9.87
C ILE A 2 -13.32 -4.75 -11.25
N GLU A 3 -13.86 -3.97 -12.17
CA GLU A 3 -13.31 -3.79 -13.51
C GLU A 3 -11.92 -3.11 -13.50
N THR A 4 -11.65 -2.29 -12.49
CA THR A 4 -10.31 -1.70 -12.30
C THR A 4 -9.32 -2.75 -11.78
N ILE A 5 -9.75 -3.58 -10.82
CA ILE A 5 -8.89 -4.65 -10.26
C ILE A 5 -8.49 -5.64 -11.36
N LYS A 6 -9.42 -6.03 -12.24
CA LYS A 6 -9.14 -6.92 -13.38
C LYS A 6 -8.10 -6.36 -14.36
N LYS A 7 -7.91 -5.05 -14.40
CA LYS A 7 -6.92 -4.37 -15.26
C LYS A 7 -5.53 -4.19 -14.62
N TYR A 8 -5.25 -4.80 -13.48
CA TYR A 8 -3.97 -4.60 -12.77
C TYR A 8 -2.75 -4.96 -13.63
N SER A 9 -2.81 -6.01 -14.44
CA SER A 9 -1.72 -6.36 -15.37
C SER A 9 -1.47 -5.26 -16.43
N GLU A 10 -2.55 -4.68 -16.96
CA GLU A 10 -2.48 -3.56 -17.92
C GLU A 10 -1.93 -2.30 -17.25
N MET A 11 -2.42 -2.00 -16.05
CA MET A 11 -1.96 -0.84 -15.26
C MET A 11 -0.48 -0.94 -14.88
N CYS A 12 0.03 -2.14 -14.54
CA CYS A 12 1.45 -2.37 -14.32
C CYS A 12 2.27 -2.06 -15.58
N THR A 13 1.84 -2.60 -16.72
CA THR A 13 2.50 -2.40 -18.01
C THR A 13 2.52 -0.92 -18.41
N ASP A 14 1.42 -0.23 -18.20
CA ASP A 14 1.30 1.20 -18.52
C ASP A 14 2.15 2.07 -17.58
N ALA A 15 2.15 1.77 -16.28
CA ALA A 15 3.02 2.44 -15.30
C ALA A 15 4.51 2.38 -15.70
N ILE A 16 4.96 1.23 -16.16
CA ILE A 16 6.33 1.04 -16.65
C ILE A 16 6.60 1.97 -17.85
N LYS A 17 5.75 1.88 -18.89
CA LYS A 17 5.90 2.69 -20.12
C LYS A 17 5.89 4.20 -19.85
N ILE A 18 5.06 4.65 -18.93
CA ILE A 18 4.99 6.07 -18.53
C ILE A 18 6.29 6.47 -17.84
N THR A 19 6.74 5.67 -16.86
CA THR A 19 7.90 6.01 -16.03
C THR A 19 9.22 5.92 -16.80
N GLU A 20 9.35 5.02 -17.75
CA GLU A 20 10.53 4.92 -18.62
C GLU A 20 10.81 6.21 -19.39
N LYS A 21 9.77 6.97 -19.74
CA LYS A 21 9.90 8.23 -20.47
C LYS A 21 10.32 9.41 -19.59
N VAL A 22 10.24 9.27 -18.27
CA VAL A 22 10.61 10.36 -17.34
C VAL A 22 12.13 10.46 -17.26
N ASP A 23 12.67 11.64 -17.46
CA ASP A 23 14.09 11.89 -17.20
C ASP A 23 14.33 12.04 -15.70
N ILE A 24 15.13 11.13 -15.13
CA ILE A 24 15.49 11.13 -13.72
C ILE A 24 16.99 11.38 -13.63
N PRO A 25 17.42 12.51 -13.04
CA PRO A 25 18.83 12.80 -12.85
C PRO A 25 19.54 11.75 -12.00
N SER A 26 20.82 11.55 -12.22
CA SER A 26 21.62 10.71 -11.33
C SER A 26 21.71 11.36 -9.96
N TYR A 27 21.26 10.66 -8.93
CA TYR A 27 21.28 11.11 -7.54
C TYR A 27 22.24 10.28 -6.70
N LYS A 28 22.97 10.97 -5.81
CA LYS A 28 23.67 10.32 -4.69
C LYS A 28 22.78 10.40 -3.46
N PHE A 29 22.47 9.28 -2.86
CA PHE A 29 21.64 9.20 -1.65
C PHE A 29 22.02 7.96 -0.84
N ASN A 30 21.72 7.96 0.44
CA ASN A 30 21.99 6.85 1.37
C ASN A 30 20.76 6.39 2.15
N LYS A 31 19.61 6.98 1.89
CA LYS A 31 18.30 6.60 2.44
C LYS A 31 17.18 6.98 1.49
N ILE A 32 16.07 6.29 1.59
CA ILE A 32 14.86 6.53 0.79
C ILE A 32 13.71 6.79 1.73
N ILE A 33 12.90 7.83 1.45
CA ILE A 33 11.64 8.05 2.16
C ILE A 33 10.50 8.19 1.17
N ILE A 34 9.36 7.56 1.48
CA ILE A 34 8.14 7.68 0.70
C ILE A 34 7.14 8.52 1.50
N CYS A 35 6.76 9.66 0.96
CA CYS A 35 5.82 10.62 1.51
C CYS A 35 4.44 10.37 0.90
N GLY A 36 3.47 9.95 1.71
CA GLY A 36 2.13 9.64 1.21
C GLY A 36 1.16 9.23 2.29
N ILE A 37 -0.13 9.20 1.95
CA ILE A 37 -1.22 8.77 2.86
C ILE A 37 -2.10 7.74 2.13
N GLY A 38 -2.73 6.83 2.88
CA GLY A 38 -3.66 5.84 2.34
C GLY A 38 -3.05 4.96 1.27
N GLY A 39 -3.67 4.88 0.10
CA GLY A 39 -3.19 4.08 -1.04
C GLY A 39 -1.79 4.49 -1.53
N SER A 40 -1.46 5.78 -1.45
CA SER A 40 -0.13 6.29 -1.81
C SER A 40 0.94 5.79 -0.83
N ALA A 41 0.67 5.80 0.47
CA ALA A 41 1.61 5.27 1.46
C ALA A 41 1.73 3.74 1.44
N ILE A 42 0.64 3.02 1.13
CA ILE A 42 0.66 1.56 0.98
C ILE A 42 1.62 1.13 -0.14
N SER A 43 1.70 1.88 -1.25
CA SER A 43 2.69 1.59 -2.30
C SER A 43 4.13 1.67 -1.76
N GLY A 44 4.39 2.58 -0.81
CA GLY A 44 5.65 2.68 -0.08
C GLY A 44 5.92 1.50 0.86
N ASP A 45 4.91 1.05 1.62
CA ASP A 45 5.05 -0.16 2.46
C ASP A 45 5.40 -1.38 1.61
N LEU A 46 4.72 -1.57 0.47
CA LEU A 46 5.02 -2.66 -0.46
C LEU A 46 6.44 -2.55 -1.02
N LEU A 47 6.90 -1.35 -1.37
CA LEU A 47 8.26 -1.14 -1.85
C LEU A 47 9.30 -1.47 -0.77
N ARG A 48 9.10 -1.00 0.46
CA ARG A 48 9.95 -1.32 1.60
C ARG A 48 10.01 -2.83 1.84
N ASP A 49 8.88 -3.50 1.90
CA ASP A 49 8.82 -4.93 2.15
C ASP A 49 9.44 -5.74 1.01
N LEU A 50 9.27 -5.30 -0.25
CA LEU A 50 9.92 -5.92 -1.41
C LEU A 50 11.45 -5.85 -1.32
N LEU A 51 12.00 -4.71 -0.87
CA LEU A 51 13.42 -4.37 -1.00
C LEU A 51 14.22 -4.50 0.29
N LYS A 52 13.60 -4.60 1.48
CA LYS A 52 14.28 -4.56 2.79
C LYS A 52 15.44 -5.55 2.96
N ASN A 53 15.42 -6.69 2.25
CA ASN A 53 16.47 -7.71 2.29
C ASN A 53 17.29 -7.76 0.98
N ARG A 54 17.15 -6.76 0.09
CA ARG A 54 17.79 -6.75 -1.24
C ARG A 54 18.74 -5.59 -1.45
N ILE A 55 18.55 -4.51 -0.69
CA ILE A 55 19.39 -3.31 -0.76
C ILE A 55 19.85 -2.92 0.65
N SER A 56 21.00 -2.31 0.74
CA SER A 56 21.55 -1.81 2.02
C SER A 56 21.04 -0.42 2.41
N ILE A 57 20.34 0.25 1.50
CA ILE A 57 19.79 1.59 1.74
C ILE A 57 18.43 1.44 2.46
N PRO A 58 18.24 2.06 3.64
CA PRO A 58 16.99 1.98 4.37
C PRO A 58 15.88 2.70 3.61
N ILE A 59 14.67 2.11 3.67
CA ILE A 59 13.44 2.67 3.11
C ILE A 59 12.47 2.92 4.25
N ASP A 60 11.98 4.16 4.38
CA ASP A 60 10.94 4.53 5.34
C ASP A 60 9.71 5.12 4.66
N VAL A 61 8.57 5.11 5.35
CA VAL A 61 7.29 5.61 4.84
C VAL A 61 6.70 6.61 5.83
N CYS A 62 6.71 7.87 5.45
CA CYS A 62 6.18 8.96 6.26
C CYS A 62 4.70 9.19 6.01
N ARG A 63 3.91 9.21 7.08
CA ARG A 63 2.45 9.41 7.07
C ARG A 63 2.00 10.60 7.92
N ASP A 64 2.91 11.48 8.25
CA ASP A 64 2.69 12.67 9.05
C ASP A 64 2.68 13.92 8.17
N TYR A 65 2.43 15.07 8.74
CA TYR A 65 2.57 16.37 8.06
C TYR A 65 4.03 16.80 7.91
N HIS A 66 4.93 16.31 8.75
CA HIS A 66 6.35 16.67 8.76
C HIS A 66 7.26 15.47 8.57
N LEU A 67 8.39 15.73 7.94
CA LEU A 67 9.42 14.73 7.74
C LEU A 67 10.19 14.43 9.04
N PRO A 68 10.60 13.18 9.27
CA PRO A 68 11.54 12.84 10.33
C PRO A 68 12.83 13.66 10.27
N ALA A 69 13.45 13.88 11.41
CA ALA A 69 14.64 14.75 11.54
C ALA A 69 15.85 14.27 10.71
N TYR A 70 15.94 12.97 10.44
CA TYR A 70 17.05 12.38 9.66
C TYR A 70 17.01 12.67 8.15
N VAL A 71 15.91 13.22 7.64
CA VAL A 71 15.78 13.56 6.21
C VAL A 71 16.62 14.80 5.90
N ASP A 72 17.49 14.68 4.92
CA ASP A 72 18.48 15.68 4.51
C ASP A 72 18.73 15.65 2.99
N GLU A 73 19.76 16.35 2.53
CA GLU A 73 20.18 16.41 1.13
C GLU A 73 20.68 15.08 0.55
N ASN A 74 20.97 14.08 1.41
CA ASN A 74 21.35 12.71 1.00
C ASN A 74 20.17 11.74 1.00
N THR A 75 18.95 12.25 1.08
CA THR A 75 17.72 11.46 1.06
C THR A 75 17.09 11.51 -0.32
N LEU A 76 16.76 10.33 -0.89
CA LEU A 76 15.84 10.22 -2.02
C LEU A 76 14.41 10.19 -1.48
N THR A 77 13.59 11.14 -1.90
CA THR A 77 12.20 11.27 -1.46
C THR A 77 11.25 11.02 -2.63
N PHE A 78 10.37 10.04 -2.48
CA PHE A 78 9.20 9.91 -3.34
C PHE A 78 8.04 10.67 -2.71
N CYS A 79 7.61 11.77 -3.31
CA CYS A 79 6.37 12.45 -2.93
C CYS A 79 5.21 11.85 -3.74
N VAL A 80 4.35 11.06 -3.07
CA VAL A 80 3.32 10.26 -3.71
C VAL A 80 1.94 10.74 -3.29
N SER A 81 1.21 11.31 -4.22
CA SER A 81 -0.19 11.70 -4.02
C SER A 81 -0.97 11.48 -5.31
N TYR A 82 -1.89 10.51 -5.32
CA TYR A 82 -2.67 10.25 -6.52
C TYR A 82 -3.41 11.50 -7.00
N SER A 83 -4.16 12.18 -6.14
CA SER A 83 -4.86 13.43 -6.50
C SER A 83 -3.94 14.63 -6.69
N GLY A 84 -2.74 14.59 -6.12
CA GLY A 84 -1.82 15.73 -6.05
C GLY A 84 -2.18 16.79 -5.00
N ASP A 85 -3.33 16.69 -4.35
CA ASP A 85 -3.88 17.74 -3.46
C ASP A 85 -3.98 17.27 -2.00
N THR A 86 -3.34 16.14 -1.64
CA THR A 86 -3.35 15.64 -0.27
C THR A 86 -2.41 16.47 0.59
N GLU A 87 -2.91 17.00 1.72
CA GLU A 87 -2.21 18.00 2.54
C GLU A 87 -0.90 17.48 3.12
N GLU A 88 -0.87 16.22 3.60
CA GLU A 88 0.30 15.64 4.24
C GLU A 88 1.49 15.49 3.28
N PRO A 89 1.36 14.84 2.09
CA PRO A 89 2.45 14.81 1.11
C PRO A 89 2.86 16.19 0.60
N LEU A 90 1.94 17.15 0.51
CA LEU A 90 2.27 18.51 0.14
C LEU A 90 3.09 19.23 1.22
N SER A 91 2.75 19.04 2.51
CA SER A 91 3.54 19.56 3.62
C SER A 91 4.95 18.94 3.65
N GLN A 92 5.02 17.62 3.47
CA GLN A 92 6.30 16.90 3.36
C GLN A 92 7.13 17.37 2.15
N PHE A 93 6.50 17.70 1.02
CA PHE A 93 7.19 18.27 -0.14
C PHE A 93 7.87 19.59 0.23
N VAL A 94 7.19 20.49 0.96
CA VAL A 94 7.77 21.74 1.43
C VAL A 94 8.98 21.50 2.34
N ASP A 95 8.87 20.54 3.26
CA ASP A 95 9.99 20.12 4.10
C ASP A 95 11.16 19.58 3.26
N CYS A 96 10.88 18.81 2.21
CA CYS A 96 11.88 18.28 1.27
C CYS A 96 12.65 19.41 0.56
N ILE A 97 11.95 20.43 0.07
CA ILE A 97 12.58 21.61 -0.57
C ILE A 97 13.51 22.31 0.43
N LYS A 98 13.05 22.56 1.65
CA LYS A 98 13.86 23.23 2.69
C LYS A 98 15.11 22.44 3.06
N ARG A 99 15.00 21.11 3.11
CA ARG A 99 16.10 20.19 3.46
C ARG A 99 16.93 19.75 2.28
N LYS A 100 16.61 20.26 1.07
CA LYS A 100 17.30 19.98 -0.20
C LYS A 100 17.37 18.48 -0.55
N SER A 101 16.38 17.68 -0.10
CA SER A 101 16.32 16.26 -0.46
C SER A 101 16.10 16.07 -1.96
N LYS A 102 16.43 14.89 -2.49
CA LYS A 102 16.24 14.53 -3.90
C LYS A 102 14.81 14.09 -4.10
N ILE A 103 13.98 14.87 -4.78
CA ILE A 103 12.56 14.64 -4.90
C ILE A 103 12.22 14.01 -6.25
N ILE A 104 11.35 12.99 -6.23
CA ILE A 104 10.63 12.46 -7.38
C ILE A 104 9.14 12.48 -7.03
N GLY A 105 8.34 13.21 -7.81
CA GLY A 105 6.87 13.22 -7.63
C GLY A 105 6.19 12.05 -8.34
N ILE A 106 5.10 11.51 -7.76
CA ILE A 106 4.22 10.55 -8.43
C ILE A 106 2.78 10.99 -8.18
N THR A 107 2.07 11.36 -9.25
CA THR A 107 0.73 11.95 -9.14
C THR A 107 -0.07 11.80 -10.43
N SER A 108 -1.39 11.99 -10.37
CA SER A 108 -2.24 12.12 -11.57
C SER A 108 -2.59 13.59 -11.89
N GLY A 109 -1.98 14.56 -11.20
CA GLY A 109 -2.23 15.98 -11.37
C GLY A 109 -2.11 16.77 -10.08
N GLY A 110 -2.87 17.87 -9.98
CA GLY A 110 -3.00 18.69 -8.77
C GLY A 110 -1.76 19.50 -8.42
N LYS A 111 -1.71 19.99 -7.19
CA LYS A 111 -0.64 20.84 -6.68
C LYS A 111 0.73 20.19 -6.71
N LEU A 112 0.80 18.89 -6.50
CA LEU A 112 2.07 18.17 -6.55
C LEU A 112 2.70 18.24 -7.97
N GLU A 113 1.90 18.10 -9.02
CA GLU A 113 2.36 18.28 -10.39
C GLU A 113 2.81 19.72 -10.63
N GLU A 114 2.00 20.72 -10.24
CA GLU A 114 2.33 22.14 -10.38
C GLU A 114 3.68 22.48 -9.70
N TRP A 115 3.87 21.98 -8.47
CA TRP A 115 5.10 22.25 -7.72
C TRP A 115 6.31 21.52 -8.30
N CYS A 116 6.16 20.28 -8.75
CA CYS A 116 7.26 19.58 -9.45
C CYS A 116 7.70 20.37 -10.70
N LYS A 117 6.75 20.85 -11.51
CA LYS A 117 7.05 21.70 -12.67
C LYS A 117 7.74 23.00 -12.27
N ARG A 118 7.21 23.70 -11.27
CA ARG A 118 7.74 24.97 -10.79
C ARG A 118 9.19 24.87 -10.31
N PHE A 119 9.54 23.78 -9.61
CA PHE A 119 10.89 23.56 -9.09
C PHE A 119 11.77 22.73 -10.03
N ASN A 120 11.31 22.48 -11.26
CA ASN A 120 12.00 21.65 -12.25
C ASN A 120 12.46 20.29 -11.69
N LEU A 121 11.56 19.61 -10.97
CA LEU A 121 11.81 18.32 -10.34
C LEU A 121 11.21 17.18 -11.21
N PRO A 122 11.85 16.01 -11.26
CA PRO A 122 11.30 14.87 -11.96
C PRO A 122 9.99 14.41 -11.30
N TYR A 123 9.01 14.06 -12.14
CA TYR A 123 7.77 13.49 -11.68
C TYR A 123 7.17 12.53 -12.70
N VAL A 124 6.45 11.54 -12.22
CA VAL A 124 5.68 10.60 -13.02
C VAL A 124 4.22 11.02 -13.02
N LEU A 125 3.71 11.42 -14.18
CA LEU A 125 2.30 11.74 -14.35
C LEU A 125 1.54 10.48 -14.75
N ILE A 126 0.80 9.91 -13.80
CA ILE A 126 0.00 8.70 -13.99
C ILE A 126 -1.44 9.03 -14.40
N PRO A 127 -2.19 8.10 -15.03
CA PRO A 127 -3.55 8.37 -15.45
C PRO A 127 -4.49 8.74 -14.30
N SER A 128 -5.35 9.74 -14.54
CA SER A 128 -6.44 10.14 -13.65
C SER A 128 -7.70 9.26 -13.83
N GLY A 129 -8.75 9.50 -13.02
CA GLY A 129 -10.05 8.84 -13.17
C GLY A 129 -10.22 7.56 -12.33
N TYR A 130 -9.21 7.14 -11.58
CA TYR A 130 -9.32 6.02 -10.65
C TYR A 130 -9.61 6.49 -9.21
N GLN A 131 -10.16 5.59 -8.39
CA GLN A 131 -10.08 5.78 -6.95
C GLN A 131 -8.61 5.68 -6.50
N PRO A 132 -8.09 6.56 -5.62
CA PRO A 132 -6.68 6.56 -5.23
C PRO A 132 -6.16 5.18 -4.80
N ARG A 133 -6.96 4.43 -4.05
CA ARG A 133 -6.64 3.06 -3.60
C ARG A 133 -6.57 2.04 -4.73
N SER A 134 -7.30 2.28 -5.84
CA SER A 134 -7.29 1.38 -7.01
C SER A 134 -6.14 1.68 -7.98
N ALA A 135 -5.49 2.84 -7.84
CA ALA A 135 -4.34 3.21 -8.66
C ALA A 135 -3.00 2.60 -8.15
N LEU A 136 -3.06 1.67 -7.19
CA LEU A 136 -1.86 1.06 -6.61
C LEU A 136 -0.84 0.56 -7.63
N PRO A 137 -1.22 -0.15 -8.73
CA PRO A 137 -0.22 -0.60 -9.71
C PRO A 137 0.57 0.56 -10.31
N TYR A 138 -0.08 1.67 -10.63
CA TYR A 138 0.63 2.86 -11.13
C TYR A 138 1.60 3.43 -10.10
N LEU A 139 1.16 3.60 -8.85
CA LEU A 139 1.98 4.19 -7.79
C LEU A 139 3.19 3.30 -7.45
N PHE A 140 2.97 2.00 -7.33
CA PHE A 140 3.98 1.05 -6.90
C PHE A 140 5.01 0.76 -7.99
N PHE A 141 4.55 0.44 -9.22
CA PHE A 141 5.46 0.12 -10.32
C PHE A 141 6.25 1.34 -10.80
N SER A 142 5.69 2.54 -10.72
CA SER A 142 6.45 3.77 -11.01
C SER A 142 7.65 3.93 -10.08
N MET A 143 7.51 3.67 -8.78
CA MET A 143 8.66 3.71 -7.85
C MET A 143 9.71 2.64 -8.19
N ILE A 144 9.28 1.41 -8.51
CA ILE A 144 10.20 0.33 -8.92
C ILE A 144 11.01 0.77 -10.15
N VAL A 145 10.35 1.28 -11.19
CA VAL A 145 11.02 1.72 -12.42
C VAL A 145 11.96 2.91 -12.16
N CYS A 146 11.56 3.87 -11.32
CA CYS A 146 12.46 4.97 -10.91
C CYS A 146 13.75 4.43 -10.26
N LEU A 147 13.65 3.45 -9.35
CA LEU A 147 14.81 2.85 -8.70
C LEU A 147 15.66 2.02 -9.67
N GLN A 148 15.05 1.36 -10.68
CA GLN A 148 15.78 0.71 -11.77
C GLN A 148 16.57 1.73 -12.61
N LYS A 149 15.95 2.84 -12.98
CA LYS A 149 16.62 3.93 -13.73
C LYS A 149 17.77 4.57 -12.95
N LEU A 150 17.68 4.61 -11.63
CA LEU A 150 18.76 5.05 -10.74
C LEU A 150 19.83 3.98 -10.52
N GLY A 151 19.70 2.79 -11.12
CA GLY A 151 20.69 1.71 -11.03
C GLY A 151 20.73 0.99 -9.68
N LEU A 152 19.73 1.20 -8.80
CA LEU A 152 19.69 0.61 -7.46
C LEU A 152 19.23 -0.86 -7.47
N ILE A 153 18.33 -1.20 -8.37
CA ILE A 153 17.71 -2.54 -8.49
C ILE A 153 17.57 -2.95 -9.95
N ASN A 154 17.41 -4.25 -10.19
CA ASN A 154 16.95 -4.79 -11.48
C ASN A 154 15.95 -5.90 -11.21
N LEU A 155 14.66 -5.62 -11.43
CA LEU A 155 13.55 -6.53 -11.17
C LEU A 155 12.78 -6.91 -12.45
N GLN A 156 13.37 -6.73 -13.65
CA GLN A 156 12.64 -6.93 -14.90
C GLN A 156 11.99 -8.31 -15.00
N LYS A 157 12.71 -9.39 -14.66
CA LYS A 157 12.17 -10.76 -14.67
C LYS A 157 10.98 -10.95 -13.70
N GLU A 158 11.04 -10.32 -12.52
CA GLU A 158 9.95 -10.37 -11.54
C GLU A 158 8.74 -9.55 -11.99
N ILE A 159 8.98 -8.43 -12.64
CA ILE A 159 7.94 -7.60 -13.26
C ILE A 159 7.21 -8.39 -14.34
N ASP A 160 7.94 -9.02 -15.25
CA ASP A 160 7.38 -9.81 -16.34
C ASP A 160 6.54 -10.98 -15.80
N GLU A 161 7.08 -11.71 -14.81
CA GLU A 161 6.36 -12.78 -14.12
C GLU A 161 5.07 -12.27 -13.48
N THR A 162 5.14 -11.13 -12.79
CA THR A 162 4.01 -10.54 -12.09
C THR A 162 2.89 -10.16 -13.06
N ILE A 163 3.23 -9.52 -14.18
CA ILE A 163 2.27 -9.13 -15.21
C ILE A 163 1.59 -10.36 -15.81
N GLU A 164 2.36 -11.40 -16.12
CA GLU A 164 1.81 -12.65 -16.67
C GLU A 164 0.94 -13.42 -15.65
N LEU A 165 1.31 -13.39 -14.37
CA LEU A 165 0.49 -13.96 -13.30
C LEU A 165 -0.85 -13.22 -13.17
N LEU A 166 -0.83 -11.89 -13.10
CA LEU A 166 -2.03 -11.08 -12.94
C LEU A 166 -3.03 -11.21 -14.12
N LYS A 167 -2.57 -11.58 -15.32
CA LYS A 167 -3.46 -11.91 -16.45
C LYS A 167 -4.22 -13.20 -16.26
N LYS A 168 -3.69 -14.13 -15.47
CA LYS A 168 -4.18 -15.53 -15.36
C LYS A 168 -4.77 -15.87 -14.00
N ILE A 169 -4.55 -15.01 -13.01
CA ILE A 169 -4.97 -15.26 -11.62
C ILE A 169 -6.49 -15.41 -11.54
N LYS A 170 -6.92 -16.47 -10.86
CA LYS A 170 -8.33 -16.78 -10.66
C LYS A 170 -8.81 -16.30 -9.31
N SER A 171 -10.02 -15.81 -9.26
CA SER A 171 -10.65 -15.32 -8.03
C SER A 171 -11.99 -15.99 -7.71
N ASP A 172 -12.29 -17.11 -8.34
CA ASP A 172 -13.59 -17.79 -8.20
C ASP A 172 -13.89 -18.23 -6.77
N SER A 173 -12.85 -18.66 -6.02
CA SER A 173 -12.96 -19.06 -4.62
C SER A 173 -13.20 -17.90 -3.65
N VAL A 174 -12.86 -16.67 -4.06
CA VAL A 174 -12.92 -15.47 -3.19
C VAL A 174 -14.35 -15.18 -2.75
N LYS A 175 -15.33 -15.41 -3.62
CA LYS A 175 -16.75 -15.22 -3.28
C LYS A 175 -17.21 -16.16 -2.16
N LYS A 176 -16.74 -17.42 -2.14
CA LYS A 176 -17.04 -18.36 -1.07
C LYS A 176 -16.40 -17.90 0.24
N LEU A 177 -15.15 -17.44 0.19
CA LEU A 177 -14.45 -16.88 1.34
C LEU A 177 -15.17 -15.64 1.89
N ALA A 178 -15.58 -14.71 1.02
CA ALA A 178 -16.34 -13.51 1.43
C ALA A 178 -17.64 -13.89 2.17
N ASN A 179 -18.35 -14.93 1.73
CA ASN A 179 -19.57 -15.39 2.42
C ASN A 179 -19.29 -15.89 3.84
N SER A 180 -18.19 -16.61 4.08
CA SER A 180 -17.83 -17.06 5.43
C SER A 180 -17.42 -15.92 6.36
N MET A 181 -16.91 -14.82 5.79
CA MET A 181 -16.47 -13.64 6.53
C MET A 181 -17.58 -12.61 6.82
N LYS A 182 -18.74 -12.77 6.21
CA LYS A 182 -19.86 -11.84 6.38
C LYS A 182 -20.22 -11.64 7.85
N ASP A 183 -20.56 -10.41 8.23
CA ASP A 183 -20.97 -10.03 9.60
C ASP A 183 -19.89 -10.32 10.67
N SER A 184 -18.61 -10.21 10.30
CA SER A 184 -17.47 -10.44 11.20
C SER A 184 -16.60 -9.21 11.33
N THR A 185 -15.85 -9.12 12.42
CA THR A 185 -14.65 -8.26 12.49
C THR A 185 -13.49 -9.03 11.85
N ILE A 186 -12.86 -8.41 10.87
CA ILE A 186 -11.80 -9.09 10.11
C ILE A 186 -10.43 -8.82 10.74
N VAL A 187 -9.67 -9.89 10.92
CA VAL A 187 -8.29 -9.82 11.40
C VAL A 187 -7.40 -10.41 10.32
N VAL A 188 -6.38 -9.65 9.89
CA VAL A 188 -5.47 -10.07 8.83
C VAL A 188 -4.07 -10.25 9.42
N TYR A 189 -3.58 -11.48 9.42
CA TYR A 189 -2.23 -11.81 9.86
C TYR A 189 -1.33 -12.16 8.69
N SER A 190 -0.05 -11.88 8.82
CA SER A 190 0.97 -12.29 7.86
C SER A 190 2.34 -12.42 8.54
N SER A 191 3.32 -12.98 7.84
CA SER A 191 4.71 -12.72 8.19
C SER A 191 5.06 -11.25 7.95
N ASP A 192 6.15 -10.78 8.57
CA ASP A 192 6.71 -9.45 8.31
C ASP A 192 7.07 -9.21 6.82
N GLU A 193 7.26 -10.30 6.07
CA GLU A 193 7.48 -10.24 4.61
C GLU A 193 6.30 -9.64 3.84
N PHE A 194 5.06 -9.88 4.29
CA PHE A 194 3.83 -9.41 3.67
C PHE A 194 3.09 -8.37 4.52
N SER A 195 3.79 -7.69 5.42
CA SER A 195 3.21 -6.67 6.32
C SER A 195 2.42 -5.58 5.56
N GLY A 196 3.02 -5.02 4.51
CA GLY A 196 2.36 -4.02 3.67
C GLY A 196 1.13 -4.57 2.93
N VAL A 197 1.15 -5.86 2.56
CA VAL A 197 0.01 -6.53 1.95
C VAL A 197 -1.12 -6.71 2.97
N ALA A 198 -0.82 -7.20 4.17
CA ALA A 198 -1.82 -7.36 5.24
C ALA A 198 -2.47 -6.03 5.60
N LYS A 199 -1.66 -4.97 5.74
CA LYS A 199 -2.14 -3.61 5.95
C LYS A 199 -3.04 -3.14 4.81
N ARG A 200 -2.69 -3.46 3.54
CA ARG A 200 -3.54 -3.13 2.40
C ARG A 200 -4.88 -3.87 2.46
N VAL A 201 -4.87 -5.19 2.66
CA VAL A 201 -6.11 -5.98 2.76
C VAL A 201 -7.02 -5.40 3.83
N LYS A 202 -6.49 -5.08 5.01
CA LYS A 202 -7.22 -4.38 6.08
C LYS A 202 -7.84 -3.07 5.60
N THR A 203 -7.06 -2.19 4.96
CA THR A 203 -7.58 -0.88 4.53
C THR A 203 -8.61 -1.01 3.42
N GLN A 204 -8.44 -1.95 2.49
CA GLN A 204 -9.42 -2.23 1.43
C GLN A 204 -10.76 -2.74 2.01
N ILE A 205 -10.72 -3.61 3.00
CA ILE A 205 -11.92 -4.07 3.72
C ILE A 205 -12.62 -2.87 4.40
N ASN A 206 -11.88 -2.01 5.08
CA ASN A 206 -12.46 -0.81 5.69
C ASN A 206 -13.13 0.10 4.66
N GLU A 207 -12.42 0.43 3.57
CA GLU A 207 -12.88 1.43 2.61
C GLU A 207 -13.92 0.89 1.63
N ASN A 208 -13.76 -0.34 1.12
CA ASN A 208 -14.66 -0.90 0.12
C ASN A 208 -15.90 -1.53 0.77
N SER A 209 -15.71 -2.35 1.82
CA SER A 209 -16.77 -3.16 2.42
C SER A 209 -17.47 -2.47 3.58
N LYS A 210 -16.95 -1.34 4.08
CA LYS A 210 -17.41 -0.61 5.28
C LYS A 210 -17.42 -1.52 6.53
N MET A 211 -16.46 -2.43 6.62
CA MET A 211 -16.31 -3.36 7.74
C MET A 211 -15.11 -2.98 8.62
N PRO A 212 -15.19 -3.15 9.95
CA PRO A 212 -14.03 -3.04 10.81
C PRO A 212 -13.02 -4.15 10.46
N ALA A 213 -11.75 -3.77 10.33
CA ALA A 213 -10.68 -4.72 10.17
C ALA A 213 -9.41 -4.23 10.87
N LYS A 214 -8.60 -5.17 11.33
CA LYS A 214 -7.25 -4.93 11.90
C LYS A 214 -6.24 -5.86 11.24
N TYR A 215 -4.96 -5.58 11.40
CA TYR A 215 -3.89 -6.46 10.94
C TYR A 215 -2.77 -6.47 11.98
N ASP A 216 -2.02 -7.57 12.01
CA ASP A 216 -0.79 -7.69 12.76
C ASP A 216 0.15 -8.70 12.08
N VAL A 217 1.41 -8.78 12.52
CA VAL A 217 2.45 -9.58 11.87
C VAL A 217 3.18 -10.50 12.84
N PHE A 218 3.50 -11.71 12.33
CA PHE A 218 4.42 -12.62 12.98
C PHE A 218 5.86 -12.09 12.83
N PRO A 219 6.72 -12.25 13.83
CA PRO A 219 6.48 -12.98 15.10
C PRO A 219 5.87 -12.12 16.21
N GLU A 220 5.73 -10.79 16.05
CA GLU A 220 5.34 -9.85 17.10
C GLU A 220 3.98 -10.17 17.72
N LEU A 221 2.98 -10.52 16.92
CA LEU A 221 1.62 -10.81 17.41
C LEU A 221 1.56 -11.95 18.44
N ASP A 222 2.54 -12.86 18.43
CA ASP A 222 2.62 -13.97 19.40
C ASP A 222 3.11 -13.52 20.79
N HIS A 223 3.57 -12.29 20.92
CA HIS A 223 4.02 -11.73 22.18
C HIS A 223 2.96 -10.85 22.88
N ASN A 224 1.87 -10.52 22.18
CA ASN A 224 0.84 -9.61 22.69
C ASN A 224 -0.58 -9.96 22.19
N GLU A 225 -0.84 -9.87 20.90
CA GLU A 225 -2.16 -10.01 20.27
C GLU A 225 -2.82 -11.36 20.59
N ILE A 226 -2.06 -12.46 20.58
CA ILE A 226 -2.54 -13.80 20.84
C ILE A 226 -3.21 -13.96 22.22
N VAL A 227 -2.73 -13.22 23.23
CA VAL A 227 -3.27 -13.24 24.59
C VAL A 227 -4.72 -12.72 24.61
N GLY A 228 -5.05 -11.79 23.73
CA GLY A 228 -6.40 -11.24 23.60
C GLY A 228 -7.46 -12.28 23.25
N TYR A 229 -7.08 -13.39 22.60
CA TYR A 229 -7.99 -14.50 22.27
C TYR A 229 -8.41 -15.36 23.48
N GLN A 230 -7.79 -15.17 24.65
CA GLN A 230 -8.24 -15.84 25.88
C GLN A 230 -9.64 -15.35 26.30
N ASN A 231 -10.06 -14.16 25.88
CA ASN A 231 -11.43 -13.69 26.07
C ASN A 231 -12.31 -14.14 24.88
N GLU A 232 -12.78 -15.38 24.93
CA GLU A 232 -13.55 -15.98 23.84
C GLU A 232 -14.81 -15.20 23.49
N LYS A 233 -15.49 -14.63 24.48
CA LYS A 233 -16.74 -13.88 24.27
C LYS A 233 -16.57 -12.70 23.31
N LEU A 234 -15.41 -12.01 23.36
CA LEU A 234 -15.13 -10.87 22.51
C LEU A 234 -14.66 -11.28 21.11
N ASN A 235 -14.12 -12.48 20.97
CA ASN A 235 -13.51 -12.94 19.71
C ASN A 235 -14.45 -13.83 18.86
N LYS A 236 -15.56 -14.30 19.40
CA LYS A 236 -16.50 -15.20 18.68
C LYS A 236 -16.99 -14.69 17.33
N ASN A 237 -17.01 -13.37 17.12
CA ASN A 237 -17.39 -12.75 15.86
C ASN A 237 -16.19 -12.29 15.00
N SER A 238 -14.97 -12.66 15.36
CA SER A 238 -13.78 -12.38 14.57
C SER A 238 -13.56 -13.45 13.52
N PHE A 239 -13.17 -13.04 12.32
CA PHE A 239 -12.71 -13.95 11.27
C PHE A 239 -11.25 -13.64 10.95
N VAL A 240 -10.39 -14.64 11.03
CA VAL A 240 -8.94 -14.47 10.87
C VAL A 240 -8.52 -14.93 9.48
N LEU A 241 -7.86 -14.04 8.75
CA LEU A 241 -7.16 -14.34 7.49
C LEU A 241 -5.67 -14.40 7.77
N ILE A 242 -5.00 -15.45 7.31
CA ILE A 242 -3.55 -15.54 7.36
C ILE A 242 -3.01 -15.50 5.92
N LEU A 243 -2.21 -14.50 5.61
CA LEU A 243 -1.53 -14.41 4.31
C LEU A 243 -0.25 -15.22 4.36
N ARG A 244 -0.15 -16.22 3.47
CA ARG A 244 0.89 -17.26 3.50
C ARG A 244 1.76 -17.26 2.25
N GLY A 245 3.05 -17.55 2.42
CA GLY A 245 3.97 -17.92 1.34
C GLY A 245 4.36 -19.41 1.43
N LYS A 246 4.62 -20.06 0.30
CA LYS A 246 5.04 -21.48 0.31
C LYS A 246 6.47 -21.68 0.82
N ASP A 247 7.28 -20.64 0.80
CA ASP A 247 8.69 -20.59 1.18
C ASP A 247 8.91 -19.83 2.50
N GLU A 248 7.91 -19.82 3.37
CA GLU A 248 8.04 -19.25 4.72
C GLU A 248 9.17 -19.93 5.51
N PRO A 249 9.97 -19.17 6.29
CA PRO A 249 10.90 -19.76 7.27
C PRO A 249 10.17 -20.73 8.21
N GLU A 250 10.85 -21.81 8.59
CA GLU A 250 10.23 -22.85 9.42
C GLU A 250 9.70 -22.32 10.76
N GLU A 251 10.43 -21.38 11.38
CA GLU A 251 10.00 -20.72 12.62
C GLU A 251 8.73 -19.88 12.46
N ILE A 252 8.55 -19.22 11.33
CA ILE A 252 7.33 -18.44 11.03
C ILE A 252 6.17 -19.40 10.74
N LYS A 253 6.41 -20.44 9.96
CA LYS A 253 5.42 -21.48 9.68
C LYS A 253 4.92 -22.11 10.98
N ALA A 254 5.84 -22.54 11.86
CA ALA A 254 5.49 -23.14 13.14
C ALA A 254 4.65 -22.18 14.02
N ARG A 255 5.01 -20.90 14.09
CA ARG A 255 4.23 -19.88 14.81
C ARG A 255 2.82 -19.76 14.27
N MET A 256 2.64 -19.67 12.95
CA MET A 256 1.31 -19.59 12.33
C MET A 256 0.46 -20.83 12.62
N GLU A 257 1.04 -22.02 12.59
CA GLU A 257 0.35 -23.29 12.90
C GLU A 257 -0.05 -23.36 14.37
N ILE A 258 0.85 -23.04 15.30
CA ILE A 258 0.58 -22.98 16.74
C ILE A 258 -0.52 -21.96 17.05
N THR A 259 -0.42 -20.76 16.48
CA THR A 259 -1.44 -19.71 16.66
C THR A 259 -2.78 -20.18 16.16
N ARG A 260 -2.84 -20.79 14.96
CA ARG A 260 -4.06 -21.40 14.42
C ARG A 260 -4.68 -22.39 15.42
N ASP A 261 -3.89 -23.33 15.94
CA ASP A 261 -4.39 -24.35 16.85
C ASP A 261 -4.92 -23.77 18.17
N LEU A 262 -4.31 -22.71 18.66
CA LEU A 262 -4.73 -22.02 19.88
C LEU A 262 -6.04 -21.23 19.74
N ILE A 263 -6.32 -20.67 18.57
CA ILE A 263 -7.41 -19.71 18.43
C ILE A 263 -8.56 -20.19 17.52
N LYS A 264 -8.43 -21.29 16.77
CA LYS A 264 -9.44 -21.78 15.80
C LYS A 264 -10.83 -21.95 16.39
N ASP A 265 -10.94 -22.44 17.63
CA ASP A 265 -12.22 -22.66 18.31
C ASP A 265 -12.77 -21.42 19.03
N LYS A 266 -11.99 -20.33 19.05
CA LYS A 266 -12.30 -19.07 19.75
C LYS A 266 -12.81 -17.97 18.83
N VAL A 267 -12.73 -18.18 17.51
CA VAL A 267 -13.13 -17.24 16.48
C VAL A 267 -14.25 -17.83 15.62
N LYS A 268 -14.93 -17.01 14.85
CA LYS A 268 -15.97 -17.43 13.91
C LYS A 268 -15.42 -18.33 12.81
N GLY A 269 -14.19 -18.08 12.37
CA GLY A 269 -13.52 -18.86 11.34
C GLY A 269 -12.12 -18.35 11.04
N MET A 270 -11.36 -19.20 10.36
CA MET A 270 -10.00 -18.88 9.93
C MET A 270 -9.74 -19.46 8.54
N GLU A 271 -9.04 -18.71 7.71
CA GLU A 271 -8.63 -19.17 6.38
C GLU A 271 -7.24 -18.66 6.02
N ASP A 272 -6.51 -19.46 5.26
CA ASP A 272 -5.23 -19.08 4.67
C ASP A 272 -5.43 -18.59 3.24
N ILE A 273 -4.79 -17.47 2.91
CA ILE A 273 -4.67 -17.01 1.52
C ILE A 273 -3.22 -17.23 1.11
N TRP A 274 -3.00 -18.16 0.18
CA TRP A 274 -1.68 -18.51 -0.30
C TRP A 274 -1.25 -17.63 -1.46
N ALA A 275 -0.04 -17.07 -1.35
CA ALA A 275 0.58 -16.33 -2.43
C ALA A 275 0.85 -17.22 -3.64
N GLU A 276 0.58 -16.69 -4.84
CA GLU A 276 0.91 -17.30 -6.11
C GLU A 276 2.11 -16.60 -6.74
N GLY A 277 2.87 -17.33 -7.56
CA GLY A 277 4.10 -16.85 -8.20
C GLY A 277 5.36 -17.39 -7.52
N LYS A 278 6.50 -17.15 -8.19
CA LYS A 278 7.83 -17.58 -7.71
C LYS A 278 8.58 -16.43 -7.06
N SER A 279 8.60 -15.28 -7.72
CA SER A 279 9.28 -14.10 -7.20
C SER A 279 8.50 -13.44 -6.07
N LYS A 280 9.20 -12.69 -5.22
CA LYS A 280 8.57 -11.94 -4.13
C LYS A 280 7.56 -10.92 -4.64
N LEU A 281 7.87 -10.21 -5.73
CA LEU A 281 6.97 -9.25 -6.34
C LEU A 281 5.68 -9.93 -6.82
N ALA A 282 5.77 -11.06 -7.50
CA ALA A 282 4.60 -11.82 -7.97
C ALA A 282 3.74 -12.30 -6.79
N LYS A 283 4.35 -12.86 -5.74
CA LYS A 283 3.67 -13.29 -4.50
C LYS A 283 2.91 -12.13 -3.84
N MET A 284 3.57 -11.00 -3.65
CA MET A 284 2.95 -9.80 -3.07
C MET A 284 1.77 -9.33 -3.90
N MET A 285 1.93 -9.23 -5.22
CA MET A 285 0.86 -8.73 -6.11
C MET A 285 -0.29 -9.72 -6.26
N SER A 286 -0.06 -11.03 -6.14
CA SER A 286 -1.14 -12.02 -6.11
C SER A 286 -2.02 -11.86 -4.86
N LEU A 287 -1.40 -11.69 -3.68
CA LEU A 287 -2.13 -11.45 -2.43
C LEU A 287 -2.86 -10.10 -2.45
N VAL A 288 -2.26 -9.06 -3.02
CA VAL A 288 -2.89 -7.76 -3.23
C VAL A 288 -4.15 -7.92 -4.10
N PHE A 289 -4.03 -8.61 -5.24
CA PHE A 289 -5.15 -8.83 -6.14
C PHE A 289 -6.31 -9.58 -5.46
N ILE A 290 -6.01 -10.70 -4.79
CA ILE A 290 -7.01 -11.50 -4.08
C ILE A 290 -7.65 -10.71 -2.95
N GLY A 291 -6.88 -9.95 -2.16
CA GLY A 291 -7.39 -9.09 -1.08
C GLY A 291 -8.30 -7.97 -1.59
N ASP A 292 -7.95 -7.37 -2.72
CA ASP A 292 -8.77 -6.33 -3.34
C ASP A 292 -10.10 -6.89 -3.88
N VAL A 293 -10.07 -8.06 -4.55
CA VAL A 293 -11.28 -8.77 -4.98
C VAL A 293 -12.14 -9.15 -3.77
N LEU A 294 -11.52 -9.67 -2.70
CA LEU A 294 -12.21 -10.05 -1.47
C LEU A 294 -12.97 -8.86 -0.85
N SER A 295 -12.32 -7.71 -0.78
CA SER A 295 -12.94 -6.50 -0.25
C SER A 295 -14.13 -6.03 -1.10
N TYR A 296 -14.07 -6.22 -2.43
CA TYR A 296 -15.18 -5.95 -3.33
C TYR A 296 -16.34 -6.95 -3.12
N GLU A 297 -16.07 -8.25 -3.05
CA GLU A 297 -17.11 -9.26 -2.81
C GLU A 297 -17.81 -9.04 -1.47
N LEU A 298 -17.07 -8.67 -0.42
CA LEU A 298 -17.65 -8.28 0.87
C LEU A 298 -18.54 -7.02 0.74
N ALA A 299 -18.15 -6.05 -0.07
CA ALA A 299 -19.00 -4.86 -0.32
C ALA A 299 -20.32 -5.25 -0.99
N VAL A 300 -20.29 -6.16 -1.98
CA VAL A 300 -21.50 -6.69 -2.64
C VAL A 300 -22.41 -7.41 -1.65
N LEU A 301 -21.84 -8.26 -0.78
CA LEU A 301 -22.59 -8.98 0.24
C LEU A 301 -23.22 -8.04 1.29
N ASN A 302 -22.51 -6.98 1.64
CA ASN A 302 -22.99 -5.97 2.59
C ASN A 302 -23.93 -4.96 1.94
N LYS A 303 -24.13 -5.03 0.61
CA LYS A 303 -24.98 -4.10 -0.16
C LYS A 303 -24.52 -2.64 0.01
N VAL A 304 -23.22 -2.39 0.06
CA VAL A 304 -22.61 -1.07 0.17
C VAL A 304 -21.86 -0.70 -1.12
N ASP A 305 -21.79 0.60 -1.42
CA ASP A 305 -21.01 1.07 -2.54
C ASP A 305 -19.50 0.97 -2.22
N SER A 306 -18.79 0.15 -3.01
CA SER A 306 -17.34 -0.04 -2.86
C SER A 306 -16.52 1.17 -3.32
N VAL A 307 -17.12 2.16 -3.96
CA VAL A 307 -16.45 3.36 -4.50
C VAL A 307 -16.55 4.53 -3.54
N GLU A 308 -17.73 4.75 -2.99
CA GLU A 308 -18.04 5.86 -2.11
C GLU A 308 -17.25 5.81 -0.79
N VAL A 309 -16.78 6.98 -0.33
CA VAL A 309 -15.99 7.15 0.92
C VAL A 309 -16.43 8.44 1.63
N GLU A 310 -17.72 8.55 1.92
CA GLU A 310 -18.38 9.75 2.46
C GLU A 310 -17.60 10.38 3.63
N TYR A 311 -17.23 9.57 4.63
CA TYR A 311 -16.54 10.11 5.81
C TYR A 311 -15.18 10.71 5.48
N LEU A 312 -14.45 10.17 4.51
CA LEU A 312 -13.18 10.76 4.08
C LEU A 312 -13.41 12.11 3.38
N VAL A 313 -14.47 12.24 2.60
CA VAL A 313 -14.86 13.50 1.95
C VAL A 313 -15.21 14.55 3.02
N ILE A 314 -16.01 14.18 4.03
CA ILE A 314 -16.40 15.07 5.12
C ILE A 314 -15.17 15.54 5.90
N VAL A 315 -14.27 14.61 6.27
CA VAL A 315 -13.05 14.95 7.01
C VAL A 315 -12.20 15.94 6.22
N LYS A 316 -11.93 15.68 4.94
CA LYS A 316 -11.13 16.59 4.07
C LYS A 316 -11.78 17.98 3.98
N LYS A 317 -13.09 18.04 3.76
CA LYS A 317 -13.82 19.32 3.67
C LYS A 317 -13.68 20.12 4.98
N LYS A 318 -13.99 19.51 6.11
CA LYS A 318 -13.91 20.17 7.42
C LYS A 318 -12.48 20.58 7.78
N LEU A 319 -11.48 19.78 7.41
CA LEU A 319 -10.08 20.11 7.65
C LEU A 319 -9.66 21.34 6.85
N LYS A 320 -10.01 21.39 5.57
CA LYS A 320 -9.77 22.55 4.71
C LYS A 320 -10.41 23.84 5.27
N GLU A 321 -11.66 23.75 5.75
CA GLU A 321 -12.36 24.88 6.36
C GLU A 321 -11.68 25.37 7.65
N LYS A 322 -11.11 24.46 8.47
CA LYS A 322 -10.47 24.81 9.76
C LYS A 322 -9.04 25.29 9.62
N VAL A 323 -8.25 24.69 8.75
CA VAL A 323 -6.79 24.89 8.72
C VAL A 323 -6.33 25.56 7.46
N ASN A 324 -6.94 25.26 6.29
CA ASN A 324 -6.53 25.73 4.95
C ASN A 324 -5.01 25.62 4.73
N LEU A 325 -4.45 24.43 4.99
CA LEU A 325 -3.02 24.18 5.03
C LEU A 325 -2.34 24.44 3.68
N VAL A 326 -2.97 23.98 2.58
CA VAL A 326 -2.36 24.09 1.23
C VAL A 326 -2.05 25.55 0.87
N GLU A 327 -2.94 26.49 1.19
CA GLU A 327 -2.70 27.92 0.95
C GLU A 327 -1.52 28.46 1.78
N LYS A 328 -1.38 27.99 3.02
CA LYS A 328 -0.24 28.36 3.88
C LYS A 328 1.09 27.83 3.30
N LEU A 329 1.08 26.57 2.85
CA LEU A 329 2.25 25.94 2.22
C LEU A 329 2.66 26.64 0.92
N GLU A 330 1.70 27.06 0.08
CA GLU A 330 2.00 27.86 -1.12
C GLU A 330 2.71 29.17 -0.79
N LYS A 331 2.23 29.92 0.22
CA LYS A 331 2.87 31.17 0.68
C LYS A 331 4.30 30.90 1.20
N GLU A 332 4.53 29.75 1.80
CA GLU A 332 5.84 29.36 2.31
C GLU A 332 6.84 29.01 1.21
N LEU A 333 6.39 28.39 0.11
CA LEU A 333 7.20 28.08 -1.08
C LEU A 333 7.54 29.32 -1.94
N ILE A 334 6.85 30.45 -1.74
CA ILE A 334 7.10 31.71 -2.47
C ILE A 334 8.18 32.55 -1.76
N ARG A 335 8.37 32.34 -0.49
CA ARG A 335 9.40 33.01 0.33
C ARG A 335 10.76 32.35 0.17
#